data_2a677cac50a61eb37b8c437f277ce550
#
_entry.id   2a677cac50a61eb37b8c437f277ce550
#
_cell.length_a   1.000
_cell.length_b   1.000
_cell.length_c   1.000
_cell.angle_alpha   90.00
_cell.angle_beta   90.00
_cell.angle_gamma   90.00
#
_symmetry.space_group_name_H-M   'P 1'
#
loop_
_entity.id
_entity.type
_entity.pdbx_description
1 polymer ?
#
loop_
_entity_poly.entity_id
_entity_poly.type
_entity_poly.pdbx_seq_one_letter_code
_entity_poly.pdbx_strand_id
1 'polypeptide(L)'
;MNKHVFNVIVSVLGLIPVSLFSRSRVVNDTIFRKKLNTERVCCIYLPPSYGEVPGKKYPVLYLFHGMSQTNQDWVWRGHVQEVADRLIYAQEASEMIIVMPDAGGDIYKEVWNGFFNMPGWLYEDFFFEEFLPHVESKYNIIGDKENRAVAGLSMGGGGATGYGLWHADKFASVYAMSALMSIPEEGAARFENPNSKLAILTRAVIDRSCIKRVAEAEENTVQALKSVRWFIDCGDDDFLLDRNIEFFQAMRKAGIPCQFRVRDGGHDWEYWHSALYMCLPFVSRTFDK
;
A
#
# COMPACT_ATOMS: atom_id res chain seq x y z
N MET A 1 46.84 42.47 -52.52
CA MET A 1 45.47 42.75 -51.98
C MET A 1 44.78 41.42 -51.71
N ASN A 2 44.91 40.93 -50.51
CA ASN A 2 44.26 39.65 -50.09
C ASN A 2 42.99 40.00 -49.34
N LYS A 3 41.84 39.60 -49.88
CA LYS A 3 40.52 39.66 -49.17
C LYS A 3 40.34 38.42 -48.35
N HIS A 4 40.36 38.55 -46.99
CA HIS A 4 39.98 37.53 -46.13
C HIS A 4 38.42 37.53 -46.00
N VAL A 5 37.81 36.41 -46.41
CA VAL A 5 36.38 36.15 -46.23
C VAL A 5 36.21 35.53 -44.85
N PHE A 6 35.53 36.25 -43.94
CA PHE A 6 35.14 35.72 -42.62
C PHE A 6 33.83 34.91 -42.83
N ASN A 7 33.91 33.60 -42.67
CA ASN A 7 32.73 32.75 -42.55
C ASN A 7 32.17 32.81 -41.11
N VAL A 8 31.02 33.44 -40.93
CA VAL A 8 30.27 33.42 -39.69
C VAL A 8 29.44 32.14 -39.65
N ILE A 9 29.83 31.20 -38.79
CA ILE A 9 29.02 30.02 -38.46
C ILE A 9 27.95 30.45 -37.49
N VAL A 10 26.69 30.58 -37.94
CA VAL A 10 25.53 30.76 -37.09
C VAL A 10 25.14 29.38 -36.54
N SER A 11 25.51 29.08 -35.29
CA SER A 11 25.03 27.93 -34.60
C SER A 11 23.55 28.14 -34.25
N VAL A 12 22.64 27.47 -34.94
CA VAL A 12 21.25 27.38 -34.58
C VAL A 12 21.18 26.43 -33.38
N LEU A 13 21.17 26.97 -32.15
CA LEU A 13 20.75 26.24 -30.99
C LEU A 13 19.28 25.89 -31.16
N GLY A 14 19.01 24.64 -31.55
CA GLY A 14 17.68 24.10 -31.58
C GLY A 14 17.10 24.18 -30.14
N LEU A 15 16.08 25.00 -29.96
CA LEU A 15 15.22 24.94 -28.81
C LEU A 15 14.61 23.55 -28.78
N ILE A 16 15.16 22.67 -27.95
CA ILE A 16 14.51 21.42 -27.59
C ILE A 16 13.21 21.88 -26.92
N PRO A 17 12.02 21.54 -27.43
CA PRO A 17 10.80 21.87 -26.73
C PRO A 17 10.88 21.19 -25.35
N VAL A 18 10.91 21.98 -24.30
CA VAL A 18 10.62 21.49 -22.96
C VAL A 18 9.20 20.96 -23.07
N SER A 19 9.07 19.66 -23.30
CA SER A 19 7.78 19.01 -23.25
C SER A 19 7.22 19.37 -21.87
N LEU A 20 6.08 20.05 -21.86
CA LEU A 20 5.28 20.25 -20.66
C LEU A 20 4.87 18.85 -20.21
N PHE A 21 5.74 18.19 -19.44
CA PHE A 21 5.36 16.97 -18.78
C PHE A 21 4.19 17.33 -17.87
N SER A 22 3.04 16.74 -18.15
CA SER A 22 1.92 16.80 -17.23
C SER A 22 2.44 16.40 -15.84
N ARG A 23 2.03 17.15 -14.82
CA ARG A 23 2.47 16.86 -13.45
C ARG A 23 1.54 15.82 -12.86
N SER A 24 2.10 14.89 -12.14
CA SER A 24 1.33 14.04 -11.25
C SER A 24 0.50 14.90 -10.28
N ARG A 25 -0.58 14.34 -9.77
CA ARG A 25 -1.40 15.02 -8.77
C ARG A 25 -1.97 14.06 -7.76
N VAL A 26 -2.18 14.55 -6.54
CA VAL A 26 -2.97 13.86 -5.53
C VAL A 26 -4.35 14.52 -5.47
N VAL A 27 -5.38 13.72 -5.59
CA VAL A 27 -6.78 14.17 -5.48
C VAL A 27 -7.45 13.50 -4.28
N ASN A 28 -8.40 14.20 -3.66
CA ASN A 28 -9.27 13.60 -2.64
C ASN A 28 -10.56 13.11 -3.29
N ASP A 29 -11.02 11.94 -2.88
CA ASP A 29 -12.31 11.40 -3.25
C ASP A 29 -13.12 11.04 -2.01
N THR A 30 -14.42 11.22 -2.08
CA THR A 30 -15.35 10.93 -0.98
C THR A 30 -16.40 9.94 -1.46
N ILE A 31 -16.60 8.91 -0.68
CA ILE A 31 -17.48 7.80 -1.01
C ILE A 31 -18.45 7.59 0.15
N PHE A 32 -19.74 7.84 -0.06
CA PHE A 32 -20.78 7.41 0.88
C PHE A 32 -21.12 5.95 0.63
N ARG A 33 -21.17 5.12 1.69
CA ARG A 33 -21.43 3.69 1.55
C ARG A 33 -22.30 3.11 2.65
N LYS A 34 -23.11 2.11 2.24
CA LYS A 34 -24.10 1.47 3.10
C LYS A 34 -23.47 0.60 4.19
N LYS A 35 -22.41 -0.15 3.87
CA LYS A 35 -21.77 -1.08 4.81
C LYS A 35 -21.28 -0.40 6.10
N LEU A 36 -20.72 0.79 6.01
CA LEU A 36 -20.22 1.55 7.15
C LEU A 36 -21.21 2.61 7.65
N ASN A 37 -22.29 2.84 6.92
CA ASN A 37 -23.29 3.91 7.16
C ASN A 37 -22.64 5.29 7.39
N THR A 38 -21.58 5.58 6.65
CA THR A 38 -20.84 6.83 6.75
C THR A 38 -20.06 7.10 5.46
N GLU A 39 -19.67 8.35 5.26
CA GLU A 39 -18.73 8.72 4.21
C GLU A 39 -17.32 8.24 4.58
N ARG A 40 -16.59 7.75 3.57
CA ARG A 40 -15.16 7.48 3.65
C ARG A 40 -14.45 8.28 2.59
N VAL A 41 -13.30 8.79 2.96
CA VAL A 41 -12.42 9.56 2.08
C VAL A 41 -11.23 8.72 1.66
N CYS A 42 -10.62 9.07 0.55
CA CYS A 42 -9.33 8.54 0.14
C CYS A 42 -8.52 9.62 -0.56
N CYS A 43 -7.19 9.53 -0.49
CA CYS A 43 -6.29 10.23 -1.37
C CYS A 43 -5.92 9.32 -2.54
N ILE A 44 -5.82 9.88 -3.74
CA ILE A 44 -5.45 9.14 -4.94
C ILE A 44 -4.34 9.89 -5.66
N TYR A 45 -3.17 9.25 -5.76
CA TYR A 45 -2.11 9.71 -6.62
C TYR A 45 -2.39 9.28 -8.05
N LEU A 46 -2.38 10.23 -8.97
CA LEU A 46 -2.53 10.05 -10.41
C LEU A 46 -1.18 10.34 -11.09
N PRO A 47 -0.64 9.38 -11.88
CA PRO A 47 0.69 9.52 -12.48
C PRO A 47 0.76 10.62 -13.54
N PRO A 48 1.97 11.06 -13.95
CA PRO A 48 2.14 12.19 -14.89
C PRO A 48 1.35 12.06 -16.18
N SER A 49 1.25 10.87 -16.78
CA SER A 49 0.51 10.69 -18.03
C SER A 49 -1.01 10.53 -17.88
N TYR A 50 -1.54 10.61 -16.64
CA TYR A 50 -2.98 10.41 -16.40
C TYR A 50 -3.84 11.51 -17.04
N GLY A 51 -4.68 11.09 -17.98
CA GLY A 51 -5.54 11.98 -18.77
C GLY A 51 -4.91 12.51 -20.06
N GLU A 52 -3.60 12.32 -20.27
CA GLU A 52 -2.90 12.73 -21.48
C GLU A 52 -3.11 11.76 -22.67
N VAL A 53 -3.22 10.47 -22.36
CA VAL A 53 -3.43 9.42 -23.37
C VAL A 53 -4.87 8.89 -23.25
N PRO A 54 -5.73 9.15 -24.25
CA PRO A 54 -7.11 8.68 -24.22
C PRO A 54 -7.19 7.16 -24.06
N GLY A 55 -7.99 6.69 -23.09
CA GLY A 55 -8.23 5.27 -22.86
C GLY A 55 -7.10 4.50 -22.16
N LYS A 56 -5.96 5.15 -21.85
CA LYS A 56 -4.89 4.49 -21.09
C LYS A 56 -5.40 4.11 -19.69
N LYS A 57 -5.20 2.85 -19.32
CA LYS A 57 -5.45 2.32 -17.99
C LYS A 57 -4.14 2.06 -17.27
N TYR A 58 -4.20 2.07 -15.94
CA TYR A 58 -3.04 1.95 -15.07
C TYR A 58 -3.22 0.80 -14.08
N PRO A 59 -2.13 0.12 -13.69
CA PRO A 59 -2.13 -0.74 -12.52
C PRO A 59 -2.37 0.09 -11.26
N VAL A 60 -2.76 -0.56 -10.17
CA VAL A 60 -3.11 0.10 -8.92
C VAL A 60 -2.39 -0.50 -7.72
N LEU A 61 -1.90 0.39 -6.85
CA LEU A 61 -1.43 0.07 -5.51
C LEU A 61 -2.42 0.64 -4.49
N TYR A 62 -3.01 -0.21 -3.66
CA TYR A 62 -3.73 0.20 -2.45
C TYR A 62 -2.73 0.30 -1.29
N LEU A 63 -2.58 1.50 -0.70
CA LEU A 63 -1.55 1.82 0.29
C LEU A 63 -2.19 2.21 1.63
N PHE A 64 -2.09 1.33 2.63
CA PHE A 64 -2.79 1.42 3.90
C PHE A 64 -1.98 2.14 4.97
N HIS A 65 -2.64 3.03 5.72
CA HIS A 65 -2.05 3.77 6.84
C HIS A 65 -2.03 2.96 8.15
N GLY A 66 -1.34 3.46 9.18
CA GLY A 66 -1.27 2.86 10.51
C GLY A 66 -2.47 3.18 11.40
N MET A 67 -2.44 2.64 12.64
CA MET A 67 -3.47 2.89 13.64
C MET A 67 -3.56 4.38 14.00
N SER A 68 -4.79 4.90 14.11
CA SER A 68 -5.09 6.32 14.37
C SER A 68 -4.51 7.32 13.38
N GLN A 69 -4.07 6.85 12.22
CA GLN A 69 -3.68 7.65 11.06
C GLN A 69 -4.86 7.75 10.08
N THR A 70 -4.65 8.47 8.96
CA THR A 70 -5.66 8.76 7.95
C THR A 70 -5.14 8.54 6.53
N ASN A 71 -6.01 8.68 5.55
CA ASN A 71 -5.68 8.68 4.12
C ASN A 71 -4.61 9.72 3.73
N GLN A 72 -4.41 10.78 4.52
CA GLN A 72 -3.50 11.87 4.19
C GLN A 72 -2.06 11.64 4.69
N ASP A 73 -1.86 10.74 5.64
CA ASP A 73 -0.54 10.57 6.26
C ASP A 73 0.53 10.11 5.26
N TRP A 74 0.19 9.27 4.28
CA TRP A 74 1.11 8.92 3.21
C TRP A 74 1.48 10.10 2.30
N VAL A 75 0.56 11.08 2.15
CA VAL A 75 0.81 12.28 1.37
C VAL A 75 1.74 13.24 2.12
N TRP A 76 1.39 13.55 3.38
CA TRP A 76 2.09 14.60 4.14
C TRP A 76 3.36 14.13 4.85
N ARG A 77 3.38 12.90 5.33
CA ARG A 77 4.49 12.33 6.10
C ARG A 77 5.30 11.32 5.27
N GLY A 78 4.62 10.53 4.43
CA GLY A 78 5.26 9.60 3.52
C GLY A 78 5.82 10.23 2.25
N HIS A 79 5.39 11.45 1.90
CA HIS A 79 5.79 12.15 0.66
C HIS A 79 5.61 11.27 -0.59
N VAL A 80 4.53 10.48 -0.61
CA VAL A 80 4.31 9.44 -1.63
C VAL A 80 4.34 9.97 -3.06
N GLN A 81 3.84 11.21 -3.28
CA GLN A 81 3.87 11.83 -4.61
C GLN A 81 5.30 12.07 -5.08
N GLU A 82 6.14 12.68 -4.24
CA GLU A 82 7.54 12.98 -4.58
C GLU A 82 8.33 11.70 -4.86
N VAL A 83 8.12 10.66 -4.02
CA VAL A 83 8.81 9.38 -4.18
C VAL A 83 8.36 8.68 -5.47
N ALA A 84 7.04 8.64 -5.74
CA ALA A 84 6.50 8.03 -6.95
C ALA A 84 7.00 8.75 -8.21
N ASP A 85 6.92 10.09 -8.24
CA ASP A 85 7.40 10.89 -9.38
C ASP A 85 8.88 10.66 -9.64
N ARG A 86 9.71 10.64 -8.58
CA ARG A 86 11.14 10.39 -8.70
C ARG A 86 11.45 9.01 -9.30
N LEU A 87 10.79 7.97 -8.80
CA LEU A 87 11.03 6.60 -9.26
C LEU A 87 10.50 6.36 -10.67
N ILE A 88 9.35 6.95 -11.03
CA ILE A 88 8.81 6.89 -12.38
C ILE A 88 9.74 7.63 -13.37
N TYR A 89 10.20 8.82 -13.01
CA TYR A 89 11.13 9.59 -13.84
C TYR A 89 12.47 8.85 -14.02
N ALA A 90 12.98 8.20 -12.97
CA ALA A 90 14.19 7.40 -13.01
C ALA A 90 14.00 6.04 -13.72
N GLN A 91 12.78 5.69 -14.15
CA GLN A 91 12.41 4.38 -14.71
C GLN A 91 12.66 3.20 -13.77
N GLU A 92 12.65 3.47 -12.46
CA GLU A 92 12.74 2.45 -11.40
C GLU A 92 11.37 1.89 -11.02
N ALA A 93 10.30 2.61 -11.34
CA ALA A 93 8.92 2.16 -11.23
C ALA A 93 8.10 2.55 -12.45
N SER A 94 7.13 1.70 -12.83
CA SER A 94 6.15 1.99 -13.86
C SER A 94 5.08 2.95 -13.34
N GLU A 95 4.43 3.71 -14.22
CA GLU A 95 3.29 4.53 -13.85
C GLU A 95 2.16 3.66 -13.28
N MET A 96 1.68 4.02 -12.11
CA MET A 96 0.57 3.38 -11.42
C MET A 96 -0.30 4.42 -10.71
N ILE A 97 -1.55 4.07 -10.45
CA ILE A 97 -2.42 4.81 -9.54
C ILE A 97 -2.15 4.30 -8.12
N ILE A 98 -1.96 5.21 -7.14
CA ILE A 98 -1.82 4.83 -5.74
C ILE A 98 -3.04 5.33 -4.98
N VAL A 99 -3.79 4.40 -4.39
CA VAL A 99 -5.01 4.67 -3.64
C VAL A 99 -4.75 4.52 -2.17
N MET A 100 -4.95 5.57 -1.41
CA MET A 100 -4.74 5.63 0.05
C MET A 100 -6.10 5.80 0.74
N PRO A 101 -6.77 4.69 1.11
CA PRO A 101 -8.08 4.76 1.75
C PRO A 101 -7.96 5.16 3.22
N ASP A 102 -9.01 5.80 3.75
CA ASP A 102 -9.19 6.07 5.16
C ASP A 102 -9.90 4.89 5.84
N ALA A 103 -9.28 4.30 6.85
CA ALA A 103 -9.84 3.19 7.63
C ALA A 103 -10.42 3.63 8.99
N GLY A 104 -10.68 4.92 9.16
CA GLY A 104 -11.32 5.47 10.35
C GLY A 104 -10.50 6.56 11.03
N GLY A 105 -10.79 6.81 12.29
CA GLY A 105 -10.22 7.91 13.08
C GLY A 105 -9.36 7.46 14.26
N ASP A 106 -9.36 8.26 15.32
CA ASP A 106 -8.59 7.99 16.52
C ASP A 106 -9.26 6.93 17.39
N ILE A 107 -8.75 5.71 17.37
CA ILE A 107 -9.28 4.55 18.14
C ILE A 107 -9.22 4.79 19.64
N TYR A 108 -8.26 5.58 20.14
CA TYR A 108 -8.13 5.92 21.55
C TYR A 108 -9.23 6.90 22.02
N LYS A 109 -9.89 7.58 21.09
CA LYS A 109 -11.06 8.43 21.32
C LYS A 109 -12.37 7.73 20.95
N GLU A 110 -12.39 6.42 20.97
CA GLU A 110 -13.57 5.61 20.63
C GLU A 110 -14.12 5.94 19.23
N VAL A 111 -13.25 6.25 18.26
CA VAL A 111 -13.58 6.33 16.83
C VAL A 111 -13.04 5.08 16.14
N TRP A 112 -13.87 4.41 15.35
CA TRP A 112 -13.44 3.21 14.63
C TRP A 112 -12.20 3.47 13.76
N ASN A 113 -11.29 2.50 13.77
CA ASN A 113 -10.11 2.47 12.91
C ASN A 113 -9.67 1.02 12.71
N GLY A 114 -9.52 0.58 11.48
CA GLY A 114 -9.08 -0.78 11.18
C GLY A 114 -9.56 -1.30 9.83
N PHE A 115 -8.82 -2.23 9.27
CA PHE A 115 -9.04 -2.78 7.93
C PHE A 115 -9.84 -4.08 7.91
N PHE A 116 -10.13 -4.69 9.06
CA PHE A 116 -10.89 -5.94 9.15
C PHE A 116 -12.36 -5.71 9.49
N ASN A 117 -13.19 -6.72 9.27
CA ASN A 117 -14.55 -6.73 9.80
C ASN A 117 -14.53 -6.91 11.32
N MET A 118 -15.22 -6.01 11.99
CA MET A 118 -15.41 -6.02 13.45
C MET A 118 -16.89 -5.74 13.77
N PRO A 119 -17.39 -6.13 14.94
CA PRO A 119 -18.73 -5.75 15.38
C PRO A 119 -18.96 -4.24 15.32
N GLY A 120 -19.84 -3.78 14.44
CA GLY A 120 -20.11 -2.36 14.18
C GLY A 120 -19.14 -1.66 13.21
N TRP A 121 -18.21 -2.39 12.60
CA TRP A 121 -17.25 -1.87 11.62
C TRP A 121 -16.91 -2.91 10.56
N LEU A 122 -17.70 -3.00 9.48
CA LEU A 122 -17.55 -3.98 8.40
C LEU A 122 -16.63 -3.46 7.29
N TYR A 123 -15.39 -3.11 7.66
CA TYR A 123 -14.49 -2.41 6.75
C TYR A 123 -13.99 -3.28 5.60
N GLU A 124 -13.69 -4.56 5.85
CA GLU A 124 -13.23 -5.47 4.81
C GLU A 124 -14.32 -5.71 3.74
N ASP A 125 -15.57 -5.93 4.17
CA ASP A 125 -16.71 -6.03 3.26
C ASP A 125 -16.91 -4.72 2.48
N PHE A 126 -16.83 -3.57 3.16
CA PHE A 126 -16.87 -2.27 2.49
C PHE A 126 -15.77 -2.14 1.45
N PHE A 127 -14.54 -2.53 1.79
CA PHE A 127 -13.39 -2.42 0.88
C PHE A 127 -13.61 -3.23 -0.40
N PHE A 128 -13.98 -4.50 -0.29
CA PHE A 128 -14.10 -5.38 -1.45
C PHE A 128 -15.42 -5.23 -2.23
N GLU A 129 -16.53 -4.96 -1.54
CA GLU A 129 -17.84 -4.92 -2.20
C GLU A 129 -18.24 -3.52 -2.69
N GLU A 130 -17.70 -2.46 -2.08
CA GLU A 130 -18.10 -1.09 -2.39
C GLU A 130 -16.95 -0.18 -2.82
N PHE A 131 -15.84 -0.14 -2.04
CA PHE A 131 -14.73 0.79 -2.27
C PHE A 131 -13.93 0.44 -3.53
N LEU A 132 -13.41 -0.77 -3.62
CA LEU A 132 -12.59 -1.24 -4.72
C LEU A 132 -13.32 -1.13 -6.07
N PRO A 133 -14.57 -1.63 -6.23
CA PRO A 133 -15.31 -1.48 -7.48
C PRO A 133 -15.59 -0.02 -7.85
N HIS A 134 -15.87 0.85 -6.86
CA HIS A 134 -16.08 2.27 -7.11
C HIS A 134 -14.81 2.94 -7.66
N VAL A 135 -13.69 2.78 -6.98
CA VAL A 135 -12.42 3.40 -7.38
C VAL A 135 -11.99 2.90 -8.75
N GLU A 136 -12.06 1.59 -8.99
CA GLU A 136 -11.66 0.99 -10.27
C GLU A 136 -12.57 1.37 -11.44
N SER A 137 -13.85 1.66 -11.18
CA SER A 137 -14.77 2.16 -12.22
C SER A 137 -14.62 3.65 -12.50
N LYS A 138 -14.22 4.44 -11.49
CA LYS A 138 -14.13 5.90 -11.59
C LYS A 138 -12.80 6.37 -12.17
N TYR A 139 -11.72 5.67 -11.82
CA TYR A 139 -10.38 5.97 -12.27
C TYR A 139 -9.94 4.93 -13.30
N ASN A 140 -9.12 5.31 -14.26
CA ASN A 140 -8.70 4.44 -15.36
C ASN A 140 -7.78 3.31 -14.85
N ILE A 141 -8.31 2.39 -14.06
CA ILE A 141 -7.62 1.25 -13.46
C ILE A 141 -7.86 -0.01 -14.31
N ILE A 142 -6.85 -0.87 -14.45
CA ILE A 142 -6.94 -2.13 -15.20
C ILE A 142 -7.87 -3.11 -14.48
N GLY A 143 -7.80 -3.22 -13.15
CA GLY A 143 -8.80 -3.88 -12.31
C GLY A 143 -8.74 -5.41 -12.28
N ASP A 144 -7.69 -6.04 -12.79
CA ASP A 144 -7.43 -7.47 -12.62
C ASP A 144 -6.40 -7.76 -11.51
N LYS A 145 -6.22 -9.03 -11.16
CA LYS A 145 -5.29 -9.46 -10.12
C LYS A 145 -3.84 -9.05 -10.44
N GLU A 146 -3.42 -9.25 -11.67
CA GLU A 146 -2.04 -9.08 -12.13
C GLU A 146 -1.60 -7.61 -12.04
N ASN A 147 -2.56 -6.71 -12.12
CA ASN A 147 -2.36 -5.26 -12.07
C ASN A 147 -2.81 -4.62 -10.75
N ARG A 148 -3.02 -5.42 -9.70
CA ARG A 148 -3.44 -4.94 -8.37
C ARG A 148 -2.45 -5.37 -7.29
N ALA A 149 -1.94 -4.41 -6.53
CA ALA A 149 -1.08 -4.62 -5.39
C ALA A 149 -1.68 -3.99 -4.13
N VAL A 150 -1.28 -4.49 -2.97
CA VAL A 150 -1.62 -3.89 -1.68
C VAL A 150 -0.36 -3.76 -0.83
N ALA A 151 -0.23 -2.62 -0.16
CA ALA A 151 0.86 -2.36 0.77
C ALA A 151 0.35 -1.58 1.98
N GLY A 152 1.14 -1.53 3.04
CA GLY A 152 0.79 -0.73 4.21
C GLY A 152 1.82 -0.79 5.31
N LEU A 153 1.66 0.10 6.28
CA LEU A 153 2.52 0.19 7.45
C LEU A 153 1.77 -0.21 8.73
N SER A 154 2.46 -0.81 9.70
CA SER A 154 1.93 -1.08 11.04
C SER A 154 0.59 -1.85 11.00
N MET A 155 -0.49 -1.30 11.54
CA MET A 155 -1.85 -1.85 11.42
C MET A 155 -2.24 -2.03 9.94
N GLY A 156 -1.93 -1.07 9.08
CA GLY A 156 -2.16 -1.18 7.62
C GLY A 156 -1.28 -2.23 6.96
N GLY A 157 -0.07 -2.46 7.46
CA GLY A 157 0.78 -3.58 7.03
C GLY A 157 0.16 -4.94 7.36
N GLY A 158 -0.40 -5.08 8.57
CA GLY A 158 -1.20 -6.25 8.96
C GLY A 158 -2.47 -6.41 8.12
N GLY A 159 -3.16 -5.29 7.83
CA GLY A 159 -4.33 -5.26 6.95
C GLY A 159 -3.99 -5.69 5.52
N ALA A 160 -2.93 -5.13 4.93
CA ALA A 160 -2.45 -5.51 3.60
C ALA A 160 -2.05 -6.99 3.52
N THR A 161 -1.32 -7.47 4.54
CA THR A 161 -0.96 -8.89 4.65
C THR A 161 -2.19 -9.76 4.76
N GLY A 162 -3.15 -9.38 5.61
CA GLY A 162 -4.42 -10.08 5.76
C GLY A 162 -5.18 -10.16 4.43
N TYR A 163 -5.30 -9.05 3.70
CA TYR A 163 -5.98 -9.05 2.41
C TYR A 163 -5.31 -10.00 1.41
N GLY A 164 -3.98 -10.02 1.36
CA GLY A 164 -3.27 -11.01 0.54
C GLY A 164 -3.50 -12.46 0.97
N LEU A 165 -3.65 -12.72 2.29
CA LEU A 165 -3.84 -14.06 2.83
C LEU A 165 -5.26 -14.61 2.65
N TRP A 166 -6.29 -13.77 2.75
CA TRP A 166 -7.70 -14.19 2.65
C TRP A 166 -8.30 -13.96 1.25
N HIS A 167 -7.69 -13.08 0.46
CA HIS A 167 -8.13 -12.71 -0.90
C HIS A 167 -6.96 -12.81 -1.91
N ALA A 168 -6.24 -13.93 -1.87
CA ALA A 168 -5.09 -14.18 -2.76
C ALA A 168 -5.44 -14.14 -4.26
N ASP A 169 -6.73 -14.28 -4.60
CA ASP A 169 -7.26 -14.13 -5.95
C ASP A 169 -7.39 -12.66 -6.41
N LYS A 170 -7.20 -11.69 -5.52
CA LYS A 170 -7.39 -10.26 -5.80
C LYS A 170 -6.09 -9.50 -6.05
N PHE A 171 -4.96 -9.95 -5.52
CA PHE A 171 -3.70 -9.19 -5.53
C PHE A 171 -2.55 -10.00 -6.12
N ALA A 172 -1.74 -9.37 -6.96
CA ALA A 172 -0.51 -9.94 -7.48
C ALA A 172 0.66 -9.81 -6.49
N SER A 173 0.64 -8.79 -5.64
CA SER A 173 1.70 -8.59 -4.65
C SER A 173 1.23 -7.90 -3.37
N VAL A 174 1.95 -8.18 -2.28
CA VAL A 174 1.80 -7.59 -0.95
C VAL A 174 3.15 -7.06 -0.49
N TYR A 175 3.19 -5.79 -0.03
CA TYR A 175 4.35 -5.22 0.62
C TYR A 175 3.97 -4.71 2.02
N ALA A 176 4.53 -5.31 3.06
CA ALA A 176 4.19 -5.02 4.44
C ALA A 176 5.36 -4.35 5.17
N MET A 177 5.14 -3.14 5.71
CA MET A 177 6.14 -2.35 6.42
C MET A 177 5.84 -2.38 7.91
N SER A 178 6.80 -2.80 8.76
CA SER A 178 6.62 -2.79 10.22
C SER A 178 5.24 -3.37 10.63
N ALA A 179 4.85 -4.49 10.06
CA ALA A 179 3.47 -4.91 10.03
C ALA A 179 2.99 -5.55 11.34
N LEU A 180 1.77 -5.21 11.76
CA LEU A 180 1.09 -5.85 12.88
C LEU A 180 0.56 -7.23 12.44
N MET A 181 1.43 -8.24 12.42
CA MET A 181 1.15 -9.58 11.92
C MET A 181 0.26 -10.41 12.85
N SER A 182 0.34 -10.15 14.15
CA SER A 182 -0.48 -10.79 15.20
C SER A 182 -0.33 -10.06 16.52
N ILE A 183 -1.29 -10.30 17.42
CA ILE A 183 -1.20 -9.96 18.86
C ILE A 183 -1.35 -11.27 19.64
N PRO A 184 -0.55 -11.51 20.68
CA PRO A 184 -0.73 -12.66 21.58
C PRO A 184 -2.10 -12.62 22.28
N GLU A 185 -2.65 -13.79 22.66
CA GLU A 185 -3.96 -13.88 23.35
C GLU A 185 -4.02 -13.03 24.63
N GLU A 186 -2.92 -12.94 25.36
CA GLU A 186 -2.78 -12.14 26.57
C GLU A 186 -2.98 -10.64 26.31
N GLY A 187 -2.80 -10.21 25.05
CA GLY A 187 -3.05 -8.84 24.63
C GLY A 187 -4.49 -8.39 24.80
N ALA A 188 -5.46 -9.31 24.69
CA ALA A 188 -6.87 -9.02 24.94
C ALA A 188 -7.20 -8.89 26.43
N ALA A 189 -6.50 -9.63 27.31
CA ALA A 189 -6.78 -9.68 28.74
C ALA A 189 -6.49 -8.37 29.50
N ARG A 190 -5.74 -7.45 28.91
CA ARG A 190 -5.36 -6.17 29.53
C ARG A 190 -6.44 -5.09 29.48
N PHE A 191 -7.54 -5.31 28.78
CA PHE A 191 -8.61 -4.32 28.67
C PHE A 191 -9.67 -4.51 29.75
N GLU A 192 -9.85 -3.50 30.62
CA GLU A 192 -10.93 -3.46 31.62
C GLU A 192 -12.31 -3.44 30.95
N ASN A 193 -12.44 -2.71 29.82
CA ASN A 193 -13.65 -2.70 29.01
C ASN A 193 -13.43 -3.48 27.70
N PRO A 194 -13.90 -4.73 27.61
CA PRO A 194 -13.76 -5.55 26.41
C PRO A 194 -14.59 -5.03 25.22
N ASN A 195 -15.52 -4.09 25.46
CA ASN A 195 -16.35 -3.48 24.42
C ASN A 195 -15.79 -2.14 23.92
N SER A 196 -14.65 -1.67 24.44
CA SER A 196 -13.98 -0.52 23.86
C SER A 196 -13.54 -0.83 22.42
N LYS A 197 -13.54 0.17 21.55
CA LYS A 197 -13.16 -0.07 20.15
C LYS A 197 -11.73 -0.59 19.99
N LEU A 198 -10.82 -0.15 20.86
CA LEU A 198 -9.46 -0.67 20.90
C LEU A 198 -9.40 -2.14 21.31
N ALA A 199 -10.21 -2.56 22.29
CA ALA A 199 -10.30 -3.98 22.70
C ALA A 199 -10.87 -4.84 21.57
N ILE A 200 -11.91 -4.37 20.89
CA ILE A 200 -12.53 -5.05 19.74
C ILE A 200 -11.52 -5.17 18.59
N LEU A 201 -10.79 -4.08 18.26
CA LEU A 201 -9.72 -4.12 17.25
C LEU A 201 -8.63 -5.12 17.64
N THR A 202 -8.19 -5.10 18.90
CA THR A 202 -7.18 -6.06 19.41
C THR A 202 -7.65 -7.50 19.22
N ARG A 203 -8.91 -7.79 19.59
CA ARG A 203 -9.50 -9.13 19.41
C ARG A 203 -9.54 -9.51 17.92
N ALA A 204 -9.94 -8.60 17.04
CA ALA A 204 -9.95 -8.85 15.60
C ALA A 204 -8.56 -9.18 15.04
N VAL A 205 -7.49 -8.51 15.51
CA VAL A 205 -6.11 -8.82 15.11
C VAL A 205 -5.67 -10.19 15.64
N ILE A 206 -6.05 -10.57 16.86
CA ILE A 206 -5.77 -11.89 17.41
C ILE A 206 -6.46 -12.97 16.58
N ASP A 207 -7.76 -12.83 16.34
CA ASP A 207 -8.57 -13.80 15.60
C ASP A 207 -8.12 -13.94 14.13
N ARG A 208 -7.60 -12.85 13.58
CA ARG A 208 -7.07 -12.78 12.20
C ARG A 208 -5.55 -12.76 12.16
N SER A 209 -4.90 -13.51 13.06
CA SER A 209 -3.44 -13.63 13.04
C SER A 209 -2.93 -14.09 11.69
N CYS A 210 -2.13 -13.24 11.04
CA CYS A 210 -1.47 -13.57 9.78
C CYS A 210 -0.52 -14.76 9.93
N ILE A 211 0.17 -14.85 11.08
CA ILE A 211 1.10 -15.94 11.39
C ILE A 211 0.34 -17.26 11.49
N LYS A 212 -0.75 -17.32 12.26
CA LYS A 212 -1.56 -18.51 12.42
C LYS A 212 -2.18 -18.95 11.10
N ARG A 213 -2.69 -18.01 10.30
CA ARG A 213 -3.27 -18.29 8.98
C ARG A 213 -2.31 -19.03 8.06
N VAL A 214 -1.03 -18.65 8.06
CA VAL A 214 0.00 -19.34 7.26
C VAL A 214 0.39 -20.67 7.88
N ALA A 215 0.58 -20.71 9.21
CA ALA A 215 1.02 -21.92 9.92
C ALA A 215 0.01 -23.07 9.83
N GLU A 216 -1.29 -22.76 9.73
CA GLU A 216 -2.41 -23.71 9.64
C GLU A 216 -2.96 -23.84 8.21
N ALA A 217 -2.26 -23.30 7.21
CA ALA A 217 -2.73 -23.29 5.83
C ALA A 217 -2.74 -24.71 5.24
N GLU A 218 -3.88 -25.12 4.70
CA GLU A 218 -4.01 -26.32 3.89
C GLU A 218 -3.35 -26.16 2.52
N GLU A 219 -3.04 -27.26 1.83
CA GLU A 219 -2.32 -27.28 0.56
C GLU A 219 -2.94 -26.34 -0.49
N ASN A 220 -4.26 -26.33 -0.65
CA ASN A 220 -4.94 -25.44 -1.60
C ASN A 220 -4.71 -23.95 -1.27
N THR A 221 -4.70 -23.61 0.02
CA THR A 221 -4.39 -22.26 0.48
C THR A 221 -2.93 -21.93 0.18
N VAL A 222 -2.00 -22.83 0.51
CA VAL A 222 -0.57 -22.65 0.21
C VAL A 222 -0.35 -22.40 -1.28
N GLN A 223 -1.00 -23.14 -2.17
CA GLN A 223 -0.90 -22.93 -3.62
C GLN A 223 -1.44 -21.56 -4.05
N ALA A 224 -2.57 -21.13 -3.48
CA ALA A 224 -3.11 -19.79 -3.74
C ALA A 224 -2.12 -18.69 -3.27
N LEU A 225 -1.51 -18.84 -2.10
CA LEU A 225 -0.55 -17.88 -1.55
C LEU A 225 0.76 -17.82 -2.35
N LYS A 226 1.18 -18.91 -2.98
CA LYS A 226 2.33 -18.95 -3.90
C LYS A 226 2.11 -18.12 -5.17
N SER A 227 0.88 -17.83 -5.53
CA SER A 227 0.55 -16.98 -6.68
C SER A 227 0.64 -15.46 -6.39
N VAL A 228 0.91 -15.11 -5.13
CA VAL A 228 1.12 -13.72 -4.68
C VAL A 228 2.60 -13.51 -4.39
N ARG A 229 3.14 -12.36 -4.76
CA ARG A 229 4.50 -11.97 -4.41
C ARG A 229 4.50 -11.23 -3.07
N TRP A 230 5.32 -11.69 -2.13
CA TRP A 230 5.36 -11.18 -0.76
C TRP A 230 6.67 -10.49 -0.45
N PHE A 231 6.59 -9.32 0.18
CA PHE A 231 7.74 -8.61 0.73
C PHE A 231 7.39 -8.06 2.11
N ILE A 232 8.23 -8.38 3.10
CA ILE A 232 8.15 -7.86 4.46
C ILE A 232 9.37 -6.97 4.70
N ASP A 233 9.16 -5.79 5.25
CA ASP A 233 10.19 -4.78 5.52
C ASP A 233 10.00 -4.25 6.94
N CYS A 234 10.99 -4.38 7.82
CA CYS A 234 10.88 -3.98 9.22
C CYS A 234 12.21 -3.43 9.74
N GLY A 235 12.15 -2.39 10.56
CA GLY A 235 13.33 -1.85 11.22
C GLY A 235 13.88 -2.79 12.30
N ASP A 236 15.18 -2.72 12.57
CA ASP A 236 15.82 -3.54 13.63
C ASP A 236 15.48 -3.04 15.03
N ASP A 237 15.14 -1.74 15.19
CA ASP A 237 14.67 -1.14 16.44
C ASP A 237 13.13 -1.09 16.53
N ASP A 238 12.40 -1.73 15.60
CA ASP A 238 10.94 -1.76 15.59
C ASP A 238 10.40 -2.80 16.56
N PHE A 239 9.49 -2.40 17.47
CA PHE A 239 8.87 -3.30 18.46
C PHE A 239 8.02 -4.42 17.84
N LEU A 240 7.69 -4.35 16.55
CA LEU A 240 7.01 -5.41 15.79
C LEU A 240 7.96 -6.34 15.05
N LEU A 241 9.28 -6.15 15.15
CA LEU A 241 10.27 -6.94 14.42
C LEU A 241 10.08 -8.45 14.64
N ASP A 242 9.96 -8.88 15.89
CA ASP A 242 9.82 -10.31 16.21
C ASP A 242 8.59 -10.92 15.52
N ARG A 243 7.46 -10.21 15.45
CA ARG A 243 6.25 -10.69 14.76
C ARG A 243 6.42 -10.77 13.25
N ASN A 244 7.20 -9.87 12.66
CA ASN A 244 7.55 -9.90 11.24
C ASN A 244 8.51 -11.07 10.93
N ILE A 245 9.46 -11.37 11.81
CA ILE A 245 10.33 -12.54 11.73
C ILE A 245 9.52 -13.84 11.82
N GLU A 246 8.63 -13.96 12.81
CA GLU A 246 7.75 -15.13 12.97
C GLU A 246 6.88 -15.37 11.73
N PHE A 247 6.29 -14.32 11.17
CA PHE A 247 5.53 -14.44 9.93
C PHE A 247 6.39 -14.93 8.77
N PHE A 248 7.57 -14.36 8.57
CA PHE A 248 8.51 -14.80 7.54
C PHE A 248 8.93 -16.27 7.73
N GLN A 249 9.16 -16.70 8.98
CA GLN A 249 9.49 -18.10 9.29
C GLN A 249 8.30 -19.03 8.96
N ALA A 250 7.06 -18.62 9.27
CA ALA A 250 5.86 -19.37 8.90
C ALA A 250 5.74 -19.52 7.38
N MET A 251 5.93 -18.44 6.60
CA MET A 251 5.95 -18.46 5.14
C MET A 251 7.00 -19.45 4.60
N ARG A 252 8.22 -19.40 5.12
CA ARG A 252 9.30 -20.33 4.73
C ARG A 252 8.95 -21.78 5.05
N LYS A 253 8.43 -22.05 6.24
CA LYS A 253 8.02 -23.40 6.66
C LYS A 253 6.90 -23.97 5.77
N ALA A 254 5.96 -23.13 5.34
CA ALA A 254 4.91 -23.49 4.41
C ALA A 254 5.38 -23.59 2.95
N GLY A 255 6.65 -23.28 2.65
CA GLY A 255 7.20 -23.29 1.29
C GLY A 255 6.62 -22.17 0.40
N ILE A 256 6.16 -21.07 0.99
CA ILE A 256 5.64 -19.90 0.28
C ILE A 256 6.80 -18.90 0.09
N PRO A 257 7.18 -18.53 -1.15
CA PRO A 257 8.22 -17.54 -1.40
C PRO A 257 7.86 -16.18 -0.79
N CYS A 258 8.74 -15.66 0.06
CA CYS A 258 8.58 -14.37 0.70
C CYS A 258 9.94 -13.69 0.82
N GLN A 259 10.03 -12.43 0.38
CA GLN A 259 11.21 -11.60 0.61
C GLN A 259 11.08 -10.95 1.99
N PHE A 260 12.20 -10.86 2.71
CA PHE A 260 12.26 -10.20 4.00
C PHE A 260 13.51 -9.34 4.09
N ARG A 261 13.32 -8.11 4.53
CA ARG A 261 14.42 -7.19 4.77
C ARG A 261 14.30 -6.58 6.17
N VAL A 262 15.40 -6.63 6.90
CA VAL A 262 15.63 -5.86 8.12
C VAL A 262 16.69 -4.82 7.82
N ARG A 263 16.50 -3.59 8.25
CA ARG A 263 17.45 -2.48 8.11
C ARG A 263 17.36 -1.56 9.31
N ASP A 264 18.36 -0.75 9.51
CA ASP A 264 18.42 0.28 10.56
C ASP A 264 17.16 1.16 10.55
N GLY A 265 16.55 1.33 11.72
CA GLY A 265 15.39 2.18 11.94
C GLY A 265 14.29 1.60 12.82
N GLY A 266 13.37 2.45 13.25
CA GLY A 266 12.30 2.16 14.20
C GLY A 266 10.90 2.15 13.59
N HIS A 267 9.89 2.27 14.47
CA HIS A 267 8.47 2.30 14.10
C HIS A 267 8.01 3.73 13.81
N ASP A 268 8.54 4.35 12.76
CA ASP A 268 8.34 5.76 12.48
C ASP A 268 8.24 6.09 10.98
N TRP A 269 7.91 7.34 10.69
CA TRP A 269 7.72 7.83 9.33
C TRP A 269 9.02 7.99 8.54
N GLU A 270 10.16 8.14 9.18
CA GLU A 270 11.45 8.17 8.48
C GLU A 270 11.72 6.80 7.84
N TYR A 271 11.48 5.72 8.63
CA TYR A 271 11.55 4.37 8.12
C TYR A 271 10.58 4.13 6.97
N TRP A 272 9.29 4.45 7.15
CA TRP A 272 8.24 4.14 6.16
C TRP A 272 8.35 4.98 4.89
N HIS A 273 8.74 6.26 5.01
CA HIS A 273 9.06 7.07 3.84
C HIS A 273 10.17 6.41 3.00
N SER A 274 11.26 6.00 3.63
CA SER A 274 12.38 5.36 2.94
C SER A 274 12.02 3.97 2.39
N ALA A 275 11.06 3.27 3.00
CA ALA A 275 10.57 1.98 2.51
C ALA A 275 9.81 2.09 1.18
N LEU A 276 9.21 3.25 0.86
CA LEU A 276 8.56 3.48 -0.44
C LEU A 276 9.52 3.31 -1.63
N TYR A 277 10.80 3.65 -1.46
CA TYR A 277 11.83 3.47 -2.48
C TYR A 277 12.12 2.01 -2.82
N MET A 278 11.68 1.08 -2.00
CA MET A 278 11.71 -0.36 -2.28
C MET A 278 10.33 -0.89 -2.67
N CYS A 279 9.28 -0.41 -2.00
CA CYS A 279 7.91 -0.83 -2.21
C CYS A 279 7.45 -0.57 -3.65
N LEU A 280 7.58 0.67 -4.15
CA LEU A 280 7.09 1.03 -5.49
C LEU A 280 7.81 0.26 -6.60
N PRO A 281 9.15 0.11 -6.64
CA PRO A 281 9.81 -0.76 -7.60
C PRO A 281 9.44 -2.25 -7.47
N PHE A 282 9.18 -2.74 -6.25
CA PHE A 282 8.77 -4.13 -6.04
C PHE A 282 7.40 -4.40 -6.66
N VAL A 283 6.40 -3.56 -6.39
CA VAL A 283 5.05 -3.73 -6.95
C VAL A 283 5.03 -3.48 -8.45
N SER A 284 5.79 -2.50 -8.94
CA SER A 284 5.93 -2.19 -10.37
C SER A 284 6.39 -3.42 -11.17
N ARG A 285 7.48 -4.08 -10.73
CA ARG A 285 7.96 -5.32 -11.35
C ARG A 285 6.95 -6.48 -11.36
N THR A 286 5.85 -6.37 -10.65
CA THR A 286 4.77 -7.34 -10.71
C THR A 286 3.81 -7.05 -11.84
N PHE A 287 3.62 -5.77 -12.16
CA PHE A 287 2.72 -5.30 -13.22
C PHE A 287 3.30 -5.48 -14.63
N ASP A 288 4.62 -5.57 -14.74
CA ASP A 288 5.36 -5.62 -16.01
C ASP A 288 5.50 -7.06 -16.59
N LYS A 289 4.61 -7.99 -16.22
CA LYS A 289 4.70 -9.41 -16.65
C LYS A 289 3.85 -9.70 -17.87
#